data_a6c2050b3e5bcf2912bb81403d77fbfa
#
_entry.id   a6c2050b3e5bcf2912bb81403d77fbfa
#
_cell.length_a   1.000
_cell.length_b   1.000
_cell.length_c   1.000
_cell.angle_alpha   90.00
_cell.angle_beta   90.00
_cell.angle_gamma   90.00
#
_symmetry.space_group_name_H-M   'P 1'
#
loop_
_entity.id
_entity.type
_entity.pdbx_description
1 polymer ?
#
loop_
_entity_poly.entity_id
_entity_poly.type
_entity_poly.pdbx_seq_one_letter_code
_entity_poly.pdbx_strand_id
1 'polypeptide(L)'
;MYSSAARTLTVLALSFAVAAGASGCTTPTPEPTEPPVATVDPTVQPTNTPEVPTAGLPVIRSCDELVSPQTVFDYNQNFAEEESFSPVAGTLAADAVAIDGIACAWVNQTSGETITVAVANPSSDELETRKAAAGRAASEFDGFYTEGADSGEAQAFTGPYWIIVNFGFFAEEGELAPFVESALESMKN
;
A
#
# COMPACT_ATOMS: atom_id res chain seq x y z
N MET A 1 49.37 2.87 -2.97
CA MET A 1 49.39 3.46 -1.59
C MET A 1 48.01 3.15 -1.01
N TYR A 2 47.94 2.11 -0.16
CA TYR A 2 46.72 1.67 0.50
C TYR A 2 46.57 2.43 1.80
N SER A 3 45.39 3.06 2.04
CA SER A 3 45.09 3.65 3.33
C SER A 3 43.86 2.91 3.91
N SER A 4 44.13 2.01 4.86
CA SER A 4 43.11 1.30 5.64
C SER A 4 42.63 2.19 6.78
N ALA A 5 41.37 2.56 6.81
CA ALA A 5 40.73 3.19 7.97
C ALA A 5 39.91 2.15 8.72
N ALA A 6 40.38 1.80 9.93
CA ALA A 6 39.67 0.93 10.86
C ALA A 6 38.48 1.68 11.48
N ARG A 7 37.27 1.12 11.41
CA ARG A 7 36.06 1.60 12.10
C ARG A 7 35.82 0.79 13.35
N THR A 8 35.90 1.47 14.48
CA THR A 8 35.67 0.94 15.83
C THR A 8 34.15 0.76 16.04
N LEU A 9 33.71 -0.48 16.36
CA LEU A 9 32.34 -0.76 16.81
C LEU A 9 32.23 -0.45 18.30
N THR A 10 31.34 0.45 18.68
CA THR A 10 30.93 0.68 20.07
C THR A 10 29.61 -0.06 20.32
N VAL A 11 29.66 -1.09 21.16
CA VAL A 11 28.50 -1.85 21.63
C VAL A 11 27.94 -1.17 22.86
N LEU A 12 26.71 -0.69 22.80
CA LEU A 12 25.97 -0.12 23.94
C LEU A 12 24.99 -1.19 24.45
N ALA A 13 25.26 -1.72 25.67
CA ALA A 13 24.38 -2.65 26.37
C ALA A 13 23.32 -1.86 27.15
N LEU A 14 22.04 -2.08 26.87
CA LEU A 14 20.91 -1.56 27.65
C LEU A 14 20.36 -2.67 28.54
N SER A 15 20.48 -2.47 29.87
CA SER A 15 19.91 -3.37 30.89
C SER A 15 18.47 -2.98 31.19
N PHE A 16 17.52 -3.90 31.08
CA PHE A 16 16.13 -3.72 31.51
C PHE A 16 15.93 -4.28 32.91
N ALA A 17 15.46 -3.44 33.85
CA ALA A 17 15.00 -3.84 35.17
C ALA A 17 13.48 -4.13 35.15
N VAL A 18 13.10 -5.33 35.58
CA VAL A 18 11.69 -5.75 35.75
C VAL A 18 11.30 -5.49 37.20
N ALA A 19 10.25 -4.68 37.42
CA ALA A 19 9.60 -4.50 38.73
C ALA A 19 8.26 -5.25 38.74
N ALA A 20 8.16 -6.28 39.59
CA ALA A 20 6.93 -7.00 39.87
C ALA A 20 6.17 -6.31 41.02
N GLY A 21 4.96 -5.83 40.76
CA GLY A 21 4.01 -5.32 41.78
C GLY A 21 2.80 -6.23 41.91
N ALA A 22 2.69 -6.92 43.03
CA ALA A 22 1.51 -7.69 43.41
C ALA A 22 0.61 -6.79 44.28
N SER A 23 -0.67 -6.63 43.93
CA SER A 23 -1.69 -5.99 44.77
C SER A 23 -2.96 -6.84 44.76
N GLY A 24 -3.34 -7.26 45.98
CA GLY A 24 -4.42 -8.19 46.29
C GLY A 24 -5.82 -7.63 46.05
N CYS A 25 -6.72 -8.52 45.66
CA CYS A 25 -8.16 -8.29 45.61
C CYS A 25 -8.81 -8.69 46.92
N THR A 26 -9.54 -7.79 47.57
CA THR A 26 -10.55 -8.12 48.57
C THR A 26 -11.94 -7.95 47.94
N THR A 27 -12.68 -9.07 47.89
CA THR A 27 -14.05 -9.13 47.39
C THR A 27 -15.03 -8.79 48.51
N PRO A 28 -15.97 -7.83 48.40
CA PRO A 28 -17.16 -7.74 49.21
C PRO A 28 -18.29 -8.56 48.60
N THR A 29 -18.96 -9.36 49.42
CA THR A 29 -20.18 -10.12 49.12
C THR A 29 -21.35 -9.16 48.92
N PRO A 30 -22.13 -9.24 47.83
CA PRO A 30 -23.37 -8.46 47.71
C PRO A 30 -24.56 -9.22 48.30
N GLU A 31 -25.34 -8.47 49.07
CA GLU A 31 -26.67 -8.78 49.60
C GLU A 31 -27.71 -8.79 48.48
N PRO A 32 -28.72 -9.69 48.48
CA PRO A 32 -29.72 -9.78 47.40
C PRO A 32 -30.76 -8.67 47.53
N THR A 33 -30.77 -7.74 46.59
CA THR A 33 -31.82 -6.73 46.44
C THR A 33 -32.80 -7.17 45.35
N GLU A 34 -34.12 -7.13 45.69
CA GLU A 34 -35.24 -7.44 44.79
C GLU A 34 -35.23 -6.59 43.52
N PRO A 35 -35.63 -7.15 42.36
CA PRO A 35 -35.59 -6.44 41.08
C PRO A 35 -36.73 -5.39 40.98
N PRO A 36 -36.44 -4.16 40.55
CA PRO A 36 -37.48 -3.20 40.18
C PRO A 36 -38.13 -3.60 38.85
N VAL A 37 -39.46 -3.48 38.82
CA VAL A 37 -40.29 -3.70 37.66
C VAL A 37 -39.81 -2.78 36.51
N ALA A 38 -39.37 -3.36 35.41
CA ALA A 38 -38.96 -2.63 34.23
C ALA A 38 -40.16 -1.99 33.52
N THR A 39 -40.19 -0.66 33.55
CA THR A 39 -41.01 0.13 32.63
C THR A 39 -40.36 0.02 31.27
N VAL A 40 -41.03 -0.62 30.30
CA VAL A 40 -40.60 -0.68 28.91
C VAL A 40 -40.75 0.71 28.28
N ASP A 41 -39.66 1.43 28.21
CA ASP A 41 -39.52 2.60 27.36
C ASP A 41 -39.42 2.13 25.90
N PRO A 42 -40.13 2.74 24.91
CA PRO A 42 -40.01 2.32 23.52
C PRO A 42 -38.60 2.56 23.05
N THR A 43 -37.83 1.48 22.95
CA THR A 43 -36.50 1.46 22.36
C THR A 43 -36.61 1.97 20.94
N VAL A 44 -36.13 3.17 20.68
CA VAL A 44 -35.86 3.68 19.34
C VAL A 44 -34.75 2.78 18.79
N GLN A 45 -35.15 1.85 17.94
CA GLN A 45 -34.22 0.99 17.21
C GLN A 45 -33.30 1.92 16.38
N PRO A 46 -31.97 1.89 16.54
CA PRO A 46 -31.10 2.66 15.69
C PRO A 46 -31.37 2.21 14.26
N THR A 47 -31.83 3.12 13.41
CA THR A 47 -31.87 2.92 11.99
C THR A 47 -30.41 2.77 11.55
N ASN A 48 -30.00 1.56 11.26
CA ASN A 48 -28.74 1.31 10.59
C ASN A 48 -28.84 1.97 9.22
N THR A 49 -28.41 3.22 9.13
CA THR A 49 -28.05 3.82 7.86
C THR A 49 -26.95 2.92 7.30
N PRO A 50 -27.10 2.32 6.09
CA PRO A 50 -26.00 1.58 5.49
C PRO A 50 -24.81 2.52 5.44
N GLU A 51 -23.77 2.20 6.19
CA GLU A 51 -22.48 2.84 6.05
C GLU A 51 -22.03 2.52 4.63
N VAL A 52 -21.96 3.54 3.78
CA VAL A 52 -21.41 3.41 2.43
C VAL A 52 -19.99 2.88 2.64
N PRO A 53 -19.63 1.72 2.09
CA PRO A 53 -18.30 1.19 2.27
C PRO A 53 -17.31 2.25 1.80
N THR A 54 -16.39 2.65 2.67
CA THR A 54 -15.26 3.54 2.32
C THR A 54 -14.22 2.79 1.46
N ALA A 55 -14.45 1.50 1.28
CA ALA A 55 -13.69 0.64 0.37
C ALA A 55 -13.92 1.04 -1.09
N GLY A 56 -12.88 0.93 -1.91
CA GLY A 56 -12.97 1.10 -3.34
C GLY A 56 -13.86 0.05 -4.01
N LEU A 57 -13.96 0.12 -5.32
CA LEU A 57 -14.56 -0.96 -6.12
C LEU A 57 -13.46 -1.95 -6.52
N PRO A 58 -13.75 -3.27 -6.54
CA PRO A 58 -12.78 -4.27 -6.95
C PRO A 58 -12.24 -4.03 -8.36
N VAL A 59 -10.92 -4.13 -8.51
CA VAL A 59 -10.25 -4.15 -9.82
C VAL A 59 -10.02 -5.59 -10.23
N ILE A 60 -10.71 -6.04 -11.29
CA ILE A 60 -10.62 -7.41 -11.81
C ILE A 60 -9.80 -7.38 -13.10
N ARG A 61 -8.49 -7.57 -12.98
CA ARG A 61 -7.52 -7.67 -14.06
C ARG A 61 -6.45 -8.70 -13.70
N SER A 62 -5.83 -9.32 -14.70
CA SER A 62 -4.59 -10.07 -14.52
C SER A 62 -3.37 -9.16 -14.64
N CYS A 63 -2.22 -9.62 -14.20
CA CYS A 63 -0.97 -8.86 -14.32
C CYS A 63 -0.58 -8.62 -15.78
N ASP A 64 -0.79 -9.61 -16.65
CA ASP A 64 -0.57 -9.52 -18.08
C ASP A 64 -1.53 -8.52 -18.79
N GLU A 65 -2.70 -8.28 -18.21
CA GLU A 65 -3.63 -7.27 -18.71
C GLU A 65 -3.22 -5.87 -18.27
N LEU A 66 -2.62 -5.71 -17.08
CA LEU A 66 -2.13 -4.42 -16.58
C LEU A 66 -0.86 -3.98 -17.31
N VAL A 67 0.10 -4.87 -17.41
CA VAL A 67 1.36 -4.63 -18.13
C VAL A 67 1.58 -5.78 -19.09
N SER A 68 1.60 -5.46 -20.37
CA SER A 68 1.78 -6.52 -21.38
C SER A 68 3.13 -7.22 -21.19
N PRO A 69 3.21 -8.55 -21.40
CA PRO A 69 4.48 -9.28 -21.38
C PRO A 69 5.53 -8.69 -22.31
N GLN A 70 5.10 -8.08 -23.42
CA GLN A 70 5.98 -7.39 -24.36
C GLN A 70 6.62 -6.14 -23.74
N THR A 71 5.86 -5.35 -22.97
CA THR A 71 6.40 -4.17 -22.28
C THR A 71 7.51 -4.57 -21.30
N VAL A 72 7.30 -5.64 -20.53
CA VAL A 72 8.30 -6.16 -19.59
C VAL A 72 9.55 -6.66 -20.34
N PHE A 73 9.35 -7.43 -21.41
CA PHE A 73 10.43 -7.98 -22.21
C PHE A 73 11.28 -6.89 -22.89
N ASP A 74 10.63 -5.86 -23.45
CA ASP A 74 11.31 -4.76 -24.14
C ASP A 74 12.11 -3.90 -23.16
N TYR A 75 11.62 -3.76 -21.92
CA TYR A 75 12.35 -3.10 -20.85
C TYR A 75 13.60 -3.92 -20.47
N ASN A 76 13.40 -5.16 -20.04
CA ASN A 76 14.50 -6.07 -19.73
C ASN A 76 13.99 -7.53 -19.63
N GLN A 77 14.45 -8.39 -20.52
CA GLN A 77 14.05 -9.81 -20.60
C GLN A 77 14.37 -10.65 -19.36
N ASN A 78 15.16 -10.13 -18.41
CA ASN A 78 15.45 -10.84 -17.16
C ASN A 78 14.36 -10.65 -16.09
N PHE A 79 13.39 -9.77 -16.28
CA PHE A 79 12.25 -9.64 -15.38
C PHE A 79 11.23 -10.75 -15.66
N ALA A 80 10.78 -11.40 -14.59
CA ALA A 80 9.71 -12.37 -14.61
C ALA A 80 8.65 -12.01 -13.58
N GLU A 81 7.38 -12.28 -13.87
CA GLU A 81 6.26 -12.07 -12.95
C GLU A 81 6.42 -12.89 -11.67
N GLU A 82 6.12 -12.29 -10.54
CA GLU A 82 6.06 -12.90 -9.21
C GLU A 82 4.62 -13.29 -8.89
N GLU A 83 4.23 -14.55 -9.17
CA GLU A 83 2.85 -15.05 -9.09
C GLU A 83 2.20 -14.91 -7.70
N SER A 84 2.99 -14.83 -6.63
CA SER A 84 2.50 -14.76 -5.25
C SER A 84 2.88 -13.44 -4.59
N PHE A 85 2.96 -12.36 -5.37
CA PHE A 85 3.35 -11.06 -4.86
C PHE A 85 2.35 -10.51 -3.83
N SER A 86 2.91 -9.96 -2.75
CA SER A 86 2.16 -9.20 -1.75
C SER A 86 2.93 -7.92 -1.44
N PRO A 87 2.32 -6.73 -1.64
CA PRO A 87 3.01 -5.47 -1.41
C PRO A 87 3.45 -5.31 0.04
N VAL A 88 4.58 -4.65 0.24
CA VAL A 88 5.09 -4.31 1.56
C VAL A 88 4.16 -3.30 2.23
N ALA A 89 3.79 -3.54 3.48
CA ALA A 89 2.94 -2.62 4.25
C ALA A 89 3.54 -1.20 4.32
N GLY A 90 2.68 -0.19 4.13
CA GLY A 90 3.08 1.22 4.10
C GLY A 90 3.54 1.72 2.74
N THR A 91 3.44 0.91 1.68
CA THR A 91 3.63 1.35 0.29
C THR A 91 2.29 1.73 -0.35
N LEU A 92 2.31 2.56 -1.39
CA LEU A 92 1.10 2.90 -2.15
C LEU A 92 0.44 1.66 -2.80
N ALA A 93 1.24 0.67 -3.20
CA ALA A 93 0.72 -0.59 -3.71
C ALA A 93 -0.06 -1.38 -2.64
N ALA A 94 0.40 -1.37 -1.38
CA ALA A 94 -0.35 -1.97 -0.27
C ALA A 94 -1.65 -1.21 0.02
N ASP A 95 -1.63 0.12 -0.07
CA ASP A 95 -2.83 0.94 0.05
C ASP A 95 -3.85 0.63 -1.06
N ALA A 96 -3.39 0.42 -2.29
CA ALA A 96 -4.25 0.03 -3.41
C ALA A 96 -4.94 -1.31 -3.14
N VAL A 97 -4.19 -2.31 -2.67
CA VAL A 97 -4.75 -3.64 -2.33
C VAL A 97 -5.70 -3.56 -1.15
N ALA A 98 -5.45 -2.70 -0.16
CA ALA A 98 -6.31 -2.52 1.00
C ALA A 98 -7.73 -2.00 0.66
N ILE A 99 -7.92 -1.43 -0.54
CA ILE A 99 -9.20 -0.94 -1.06
C ILE A 99 -9.70 -1.76 -2.26
N ASP A 100 -9.47 -3.06 -2.23
CA ASP A 100 -9.89 -4.03 -3.26
C ASP A 100 -9.24 -3.81 -4.65
N GLY A 101 -8.08 -3.14 -4.68
CA GLY A 101 -7.24 -3.03 -5.86
C GLY A 101 -6.39 -4.28 -6.11
N ILE A 102 -5.63 -4.25 -7.18
CA ILE A 102 -4.68 -5.30 -7.55
C ILE A 102 -3.25 -4.75 -7.53
N ALA A 103 -2.29 -5.60 -7.18
CA ALA A 103 -0.87 -5.32 -7.32
C ALA A 103 -0.15 -6.49 -7.95
N CYS A 104 0.72 -6.19 -8.90
CA CYS A 104 1.56 -7.12 -9.63
C CYS A 104 3.03 -6.74 -9.45
N ALA A 105 3.91 -7.71 -9.50
CA ALA A 105 5.34 -7.45 -9.48
C ALA A 105 6.09 -8.32 -10.49
N TRP A 106 7.19 -7.77 -10.98
CA TRP A 106 8.17 -8.46 -11.80
C TRP A 106 9.54 -8.34 -11.13
N VAL A 107 10.22 -9.46 -10.99
CA VAL A 107 11.53 -9.55 -10.32
C VAL A 107 12.59 -9.87 -11.35
N ASN A 108 13.66 -9.09 -11.37
CA ASN A 108 14.85 -9.37 -12.17
C ASN A 108 15.55 -10.60 -11.60
N GLN A 109 15.59 -11.68 -12.39
CA GLN A 109 16.11 -12.99 -12.01
C GLN A 109 17.63 -12.98 -11.76
N THR A 110 18.31 -11.89 -12.12
CA THR A 110 19.76 -11.75 -11.95
C THR A 110 20.13 -10.84 -10.78
N SER A 111 19.46 -9.70 -10.65
CA SER A 111 19.78 -8.71 -9.60
C SER A 111 18.84 -8.77 -8.39
N GLY A 112 17.65 -9.34 -8.53
CA GLY A 112 16.60 -9.31 -7.50
C GLY A 112 15.84 -7.98 -7.42
N GLU A 113 16.10 -7.05 -8.31
CA GLU A 113 15.37 -5.79 -8.43
C GLU A 113 13.90 -6.04 -8.79
N THR A 114 13.00 -5.21 -8.26
CA THR A 114 11.57 -5.40 -8.40
C THR A 114 10.91 -4.19 -9.03
N ILE A 115 10.02 -4.45 -9.99
CA ILE A 115 9.06 -3.49 -10.52
C ILE A 115 7.68 -3.87 -9.99
N THR A 116 6.96 -2.92 -9.43
CA THR A 116 5.59 -3.13 -8.94
C THR A 116 4.64 -2.23 -9.70
N VAL A 117 3.51 -2.78 -10.14
CA VAL A 117 2.40 -2.01 -10.71
C VAL A 117 1.14 -2.35 -9.92
N ALA A 118 0.46 -1.34 -9.43
CA ALA A 118 -0.80 -1.51 -8.71
C ALA A 118 -1.88 -0.60 -9.27
N VAL A 119 -3.14 -1.05 -9.21
CA VAL A 119 -4.30 -0.29 -9.64
C VAL A 119 -5.41 -0.45 -8.61
N ALA A 120 -6.04 0.65 -8.27
CA ALA A 120 -7.23 0.67 -7.42
C ALA A 120 -8.32 1.57 -8.03
N ASN A 121 -9.56 1.34 -7.58
CA ASN A 121 -10.71 2.18 -7.90
C ASN A 121 -11.28 2.74 -6.58
N PRO A 122 -10.62 3.76 -5.99
CA PRO A 122 -11.06 4.37 -4.74
C PRO A 122 -12.38 5.14 -4.89
N SER A 123 -12.96 5.59 -3.78
CA SER A 123 -14.04 6.56 -3.83
C SER A 123 -13.59 7.86 -4.49
N SER A 124 -14.53 8.66 -5.02
CA SER A 124 -14.20 9.93 -5.68
C SER A 124 -13.44 10.90 -4.78
N ASP A 125 -13.80 10.98 -3.50
CA ASP A 125 -13.16 11.88 -2.53
C ASP A 125 -11.73 11.43 -2.22
N GLU A 126 -11.52 10.12 -2.09
CA GLU A 126 -10.21 9.52 -1.91
C GLU A 126 -9.33 9.72 -3.16
N LEU A 127 -9.90 9.55 -4.36
CA LEU A 127 -9.19 9.77 -5.62
C LEU A 127 -8.66 11.20 -5.73
N GLU A 128 -9.49 12.20 -5.40
CA GLU A 128 -9.07 13.61 -5.40
C GLU A 128 -8.01 13.89 -4.34
N THR A 129 -8.12 13.28 -3.16
CA THR A 129 -7.10 13.38 -2.12
C THR A 129 -5.76 12.83 -2.59
N ARG A 130 -5.76 11.65 -3.24
CA ARG A 130 -4.54 11.04 -3.78
C ARG A 130 -3.93 11.85 -4.92
N LYS A 131 -4.74 12.40 -5.81
CA LYS A 131 -4.27 13.32 -6.86
C LYS A 131 -3.58 14.55 -6.27
N ALA A 132 -4.16 15.14 -5.24
CA ALA A 132 -3.58 16.31 -4.58
C ALA A 132 -2.24 16.00 -3.88
N ALA A 133 -2.01 14.76 -3.47
CA ALA A 133 -0.81 14.28 -2.79
C ALA A 133 0.24 13.66 -3.73
N ALA A 134 -0.05 13.48 -5.02
CA ALA A 134 0.74 12.63 -5.93
C ALA A 134 2.13 13.18 -6.31
N GLY A 135 2.50 14.37 -5.87
CA GLY A 135 3.83 14.93 -6.11
C GLY A 135 3.90 15.87 -7.31
N ARG A 136 5.04 15.89 -8.01
CA ARG A 136 5.23 16.75 -9.19
C ARG A 136 4.69 16.08 -10.45
N ALA A 137 4.11 16.89 -11.34
CA ALA A 137 3.72 16.38 -12.65
C ALA A 137 4.93 15.80 -13.41
N ALA A 138 4.73 14.66 -14.01
CA ALA A 138 5.71 14.02 -14.87
C ALA A 138 5.86 14.76 -16.19
N SER A 139 7.02 14.61 -16.87
CA SER A 139 7.30 15.17 -18.18
C SER A 139 7.27 14.11 -19.29
N GLU A 140 7.48 12.84 -18.92
CA GLU A 140 7.62 11.72 -19.85
C GLU A 140 6.34 10.89 -19.99
N PHE A 141 5.35 11.10 -19.11
CA PHE A 141 4.05 10.41 -19.16
C PHE A 141 2.93 11.26 -18.54
N ASP A 142 1.68 10.88 -18.77
CA ASP A 142 0.52 11.53 -18.14
C ASP A 142 0.36 11.04 -16.70
N GLY A 143 0.90 11.82 -15.75
CA GLY A 143 0.90 11.45 -14.34
C GLY A 143 1.83 12.30 -13.49
N PHE A 144 2.27 11.71 -12.40
CA PHE A 144 3.12 12.31 -11.39
C PHE A 144 4.30 11.40 -11.10
N TYR A 145 5.45 11.99 -10.80
CA TYR A 145 6.67 11.26 -10.50
C TYR A 145 7.30 11.74 -9.20
N THR A 146 7.81 10.79 -8.42
CA THR A 146 8.57 11.02 -7.20
C THR A 146 9.85 10.20 -7.26
N GLU A 147 10.97 10.88 -7.16
CA GLU A 147 12.29 10.27 -7.05
C GLU A 147 12.60 9.99 -5.59
N GLY A 148 12.88 8.73 -5.27
CA GLY A 148 13.43 8.30 -3.99
C GLY A 148 14.97 8.20 -4.07
N ALA A 149 15.62 7.95 -2.92
CA ALA A 149 17.08 7.78 -2.87
C ALA A 149 17.54 6.54 -3.65
N ASP A 150 16.74 5.47 -3.60
CA ASP A 150 17.03 4.18 -4.22
C ASP A 150 15.75 3.61 -4.91
N SER A 151 14.86 4.47 -5.40
CA SER A 151 13.60 4.05 -6.03
C SER A 151 13.05 5.16 -6.94
N GLY A 152 12.21 4.75 -7.91
CA GLY A 152 11.38 5.66 -8.68
C GLY A 152 9.91 5.29 -8.50
N GLU A 153 9.02 6.25 -8.28
CA GLU A 153 7.59 6.03 -8.14
C GLU A 153 6.80 6.96 -9.04
N ALA A 154 5.89 6.37 -9.81
CA ALA A 154 4.93 7.10 -10.62
C ALA A 154 3.50 6.86 -10.12
N GLN A 155 2.67 7.89 -10.20
CA GLN A 155 1.24 7.81 -10.00
C GLN A 155 0.51 8.39 -11.21
N ALA A 156 -0.50 7.68 -11.70
CA ALA A 156 -1.33 8.15 -12.80
C ALA A 156 -2.81 7.94 -12.47
N PHE A 157 -3.68 8.70 -13.14
CA PHE A 157 -5.11 8.68 -12.88
C PHE A 157 -5.88 8.67 -14.19
N THR A 158 -6.81 7.73 -14.35
CA THR A 158 -7.68 7.65 -15.52
C THR A 158 -9.09 7.23 -15.12
N GLY A 159 -10.10 8.04 -15.46
CA GLY A 159 -11.45 7.80 -14.97
C GLY A 159 -11.49 7.66 -13.44
N PRO A 160 -12.02 6.57 -12.88
CA PRO A 160 -12.06 6.35 -11.44
C PRO A 160 -10.80 5.64 -10.90
N TYR A 161 -9.84 5.32 -11.76
CA TYR A 161 -8.69 4.50 -11.38
C TYR A 161 -7.49 5.33 -10.94
N TRP A 162 -6.83 4.82 -9.90
CA TRP A 162 -5.53 5.23 -9.41
C TRP A 162 -4.51 4.15 -9.72
N ILE A 163 -3.47 4.51 -10.46
CA ILE A 163 -2.40 3.64 -10.95
C ILE A 163 -1.11 4.03 -10.24
N ILE A 164 -0.38 3.05 -9.77
CA ILE A 164 0.93 3.20 -9.12
C ILE A 164 1.92 2.33 -9.86
N VAL A 165 3.08 2.88 -10.21
CA VAL A 165 4.23 2.14 -10.71
C VAL A 165 5.41 2.47 -9.80
N ASN A 166 6.02 1.46 -9.20
CA ASN A 166 7.19 1.63 -8.35
C ASN A 166 8.33 0.72 -8.81
N PHE A 167 9.48 1.32 -9.02
CA PHE A 167 10.73 0.61 -9.22
C PHE A 167 11.47 0.61 -7.89
N GLY A 168 11.70 -0.59 -7.32
CA GLY A 168 12.40 -0.80 -6.05
C GLY A 168 13.92 -0.60 -6.17
N PHE A 169 14.36 0.14 -7.19
CA PHE A 169 15.73 0.55 -7.48
C PHE A 169 15.69 1.93 -8.12
N PHE A 170 16.84 2.61 -8.16
CA PHE A 170 16.91 3.93 -8.80
C PHE A 170 16.57 3.80 -10.28
N ALA A 171 15.60 4.59 -10.71
CA ALA A 171 15.16 4.66 -12.10
C ALA A 171 14.76 6.10 -12.44
N GLU A 172 15.11 6.54 -13.63
CA GLU A 172 14.68 7.84 -14.14
C GLU A 172 13.20 7.81 -14.57
N GLU A 173 12.57 8.99 -14.62
CA GLU A 173 11.15 9.13 -14.97
C GLU A 173 10.77 8.41 -16.27
N GLY A 174 11.61 8.52 -17.33
CA GLY A 174 11.36 7.89 -18.62
C GLY A 174 11.38 6.36 -18.59
N GLU A 175 12.02 5.74 -17.59
CA GLU A 175 12.05 4.27 -17.46
C GLU A 175 10.73 3.72 -16.95
N LEU A 176 9.97 4.52 -16.16
CA LEU A 176 8.65 4.13 -15.68
C LEU A 176 7.56 4.34 -16.74
N ALA A 177 7.78 5.23 -17.70
CA ALA A 177 6.79 5.61 -18.71
C ALA A 177 6.11 4.42 -19.42
N PRO A 178 6.82 3.40 -19.94
CA PRO A 178 6.19 2.26 -20.63
C PRO A 178 5.21 1.47 -19.74
N PHE A 179 5.51 1.36 -18.43
CA PHE A 179 4.65 0.66 -17.46
C PHE A 179 3.42 1.49 -17.10
N VAL A 180 3.58 2.80 -16.92
CA VAL A 180 2.47 3.73 -16.69
C VAL A 180 1.53 3.74 -17.89
N GLU A 181 2.07 3.85 -19.11
CA GLU A 181 1.28 3.88 -20.35
C GLU A 181 0.54 2.55 -20.56
N SER A 182 1.19 1.40 -20.33
CA SER A 182 0.54 0.09 -20.41
C SER A 182 -0.63 -0.03 -19.45
N ALA A 183 -0.44 0.36 -18.19
CA ALA A 183 -1.49 0.33 -17.18
C ALA A 183 -2.63 1.33 -17.49
N LEU A 184 -2.31 2.54 -17.96
CA LEU A 184 -3.31 3.52 -18.39
C LEU A 184 -4.16 2.99 -19.56
N GLU A 185 -3.55 2.33 -20.52
CA GLU A 185 -4.27 1.77 -21.67
C GLU A 185 -5.18 0.61 -21.27
N SER A 186 -4.74 -0.26 -20.36
CA SER A 186 -5.52 -1.37 -19.84
C SER A 186 -6.80 -0.93 -19.11
N MET A 187 -6.82 0.28 -18.52
CA MET A 187 -7.96 0.84 -17.80
C MET A 187 -8.94 1.64 -18.68
N LYS A 188 -8.63 1.85 -19.96
CA LYS A 188 -9.53 2.55 -20.92
C LYS A 188 -10.54 1.62 -21.59
N ASN A 189 -10.34 0.27 -21.50
CA ASN A 189 -11.15 -0.74 -22.20
C ASN A 189 -12.14 -1.46 -21.28
#